data_0883fe8d6298101a29e0e4fca70e89ef
#
_entry.id   0883fe8d6298101a29e0e4fca70e89ef
#
_cell.length_a   1.000
_cell.length_b   1.000
_cell.length_c   1.000
_cell.angle_alpha   90.00
_cell.angle_beta   90.00
_cell.angle_gamma   90.00
#
_symmetry.space_group_name_H-M   'P 1'
#
loop_
_entity.id
_entity.type
_entity.pdbx_description
1 polymer ?
#
loop_
_entity_poly.entity_id
_entity_poly.type
_entity_poly.pdbx_seq_one_letter_code
_entity_poly.pdbx_strand_id
1 'polypeptide(L)'
;TDPDIAVDVDHRMEEFEKLVARIHYVGMKVIIDFVPNHVAREYHSICCPAGVTDLGEEDDVNMHFSPRNNFYYCPGQPFVCPVPTPEGEEPYVENPAKCTGNDRFDNRPGVGDWYETVKLNYGVDYCDAGGRSYHYDPVPSTWTKMTDILLYWASKNIDGFRCDMAEMVPHQFWSYATRIVKGRHPQMVFIGEVYDTEQYRTYVRSGFDYLYDKVGMYDCVRDIICNRRPASSITYYWQNVSDIKEHMLYFLENHDEQRIASDFFCGDGRKAVPGMMVSALMGCNPFMVYAGQEFGELGMDAEGFSGCDGRTTIFDYWCVDTLRRGHYDRRLLTQEEKRLQAIYQQVLCMANSERAFCEGDFFDLMYVNPQSQSFNPRCHYAFLRKKDKEVILVVVNFSEEANHVGVTIPGHAFDYFKMPERDVEAVDLLTDERTTFNLKKDGVVEMDLPPYSGRIFKFSIQMEDKTYELNAHNKEEFPPAHTAEHLLNQVMVRMFGCERSKNAHIERKKSKISYVLDHKPTRQEEKAIADKMNELIAEDLPVTFEFVDRDHIPEGVKIDRLPEDASETIRLVRIGDFDVCPCIGKHVRSTSQIGRFELLGTNWDGLTHSFRIRFKVIP
;
A
#
# COMPACT_ATOMS: atom_id res chain seq x y z
N THR A 1 -0.95 20.63 -22.53
CA THR A 1 -0.14 20.05 -23.64
C THR A 1 0.06 21.12 -24.68
N ASP A 2 1.29 21.38 -25.05
CA ASP A 2 1.64 22.34 -26.07
C ASP A 2 1.06 21.90 -27.43
N PRO A 3 0.26 22.76 -28.10
CA PRO A 3 -0.31 22.46 -29.40
C PRO A 3 0.72 22.13 -30.48
N ASP A 4 1.92 22.72 -30.38
CA ASP A 4 2.97 22.55 -31.39
C ASP A 4 3.71 21.20 -31.26
N ILE A 5 3.61 20.55 -30.09
CA ILE A 5 4.28 19.29 -29.77
C ILE A 5 3.31 18.10 -29.80
N ALA A 6 2.06 18.29 -29.42
CA ALA A 6 1.07 17.23 -29.36
C ALA A 6 0.71 16.69 -30.75
N VAL A 7 0.76 15.36 -30.90
CA VAL A 7 0.44 14.67 -32.17
C VAL A 7 -1.03 14.88 -32.56
N ASP A 8 -1.94 14.93 -31.58
CA ASP A 8 -3.36 15.19 -31.77
C ASP A 8 -3.86 16.16 -30.69
N VAL A 9 -3.81 17.44 -31.00
CA VAL A 9 -4.19 18.53 -30.08
C VAL A 9 -5.66 18.46 -29.68
N ASP A 10 -6.54 18.12 -30.63
CA ASP A 10 -7.98 18.15 -30.42
C ASP A 10 -8.48 17.02 -29.51
N HIS A 11 -7.81 15.88 -29.53
CA HIS A 11 -8.19 14.68 -28.76
C HIS A 11 -7.29 14.38 -27.54
N ARG A 12 -6.29 15.22 -27.23
CA ARG A 12 -5.31 14.99 -26.16
C ARG A 12 -5.93 14.68 -24.79
N MET A 13 -7.02 15.36 -24.43
CA MET A 13 -7.71 15.13 -23.16
C MET A 13 -8.48 13.81 -23.17
N GLU A 14 -9.10 13.45 -24.29
CA GLU A 14 -9.77 12.17 -24.46
C GLU A 14 -8.77 11.01 -24.38
N GLU A 15 -7.59 11.17 -24.96
CA GLU A 15 -6.50 10.18 -24.87
C GLU A 15 -5.99 10.01 -23.44
N PHE A 16 -5.84 11.10 -22.68
CA PHE A 16 -5.49 11.06 -21.26
C PHE A 16 -6.56 10.31 -20.45
N GLU A 17 -7.84 10.64 -20.62
CA GLU A 17 -8.94 9.97 -19.93
C GLU A 17 -9.02 8.47 -20.29
N LYS A 18 -8.75 8.12 -21.56
CA LYS A 18 -8.63 6.72 -21.99
C LYS A 18 -7.42 6.02 -21.36
N LEU A 19 -6.29 6.72 -21.18
CA LEU A 19 -5.13 6.18 -20.48
C LEU A 19 -5.47 5.86 -19.01
N VAL A 20 -6.09 6.82 -18.30
CA VAL A 20 -6.57 6.61 -16.92
C VAL A 20 -7.48 5.38 -16.83
N ALA A 21 -8.46 5.29 -17.74
CA ALA A 21 -9.38 4.15 -17.78
C ALA A 21 -8.69 2.80 -18.04
N ARG A 22 -7.66 2.76 -18.92
CA ARG A 22 -6.87 1.54 -19.16
C ARG A 22 -6.05 1.13 -17.95
N ILE A 23 -5.48 2.10 -17.22
CA ILE A 23 -4.72 1.84 -15.99
C ILE A 23 -5.65 1.27 -14.91
N HIS A 24 -6.84 1.85 -14.73
CA HIS A 24 -7.85 1.32 -13.80
C HIS A 24 -8.32 -0.08 -14.18
N TYR A 25 -8.48 -0.35 -15.48
CA TYR A 25 -8.90 -1.67 -15.96
C TYR A 25 -7.96 -2.81 -15.53
N VAL A 26 -6.68 -2.53 -15.38
CA VAL A 26 -5.68 -3.50 -14.89
C VAL A 26 -5.47 -3.43 -13.37
N GLY A 27 -6.31 -2.69 -12.64
CA GLY A 27 -6.30 -2.60 -11.18
C GLY A 27 -5.25 -1.65 -10.60
N MET A 28 -4.62 -0.82 -11.44
CA MET A 28 -3.68 0.21 -10.98
C MET A 28 -4.38 1.55 -10.77
N LYS A 29 -3.73 2.46 -10.03
CA LYS A 29 -4.17 3.84 -9.79
C LYS A 29 -3.27 4.82 -10.52
N VAL A 30 -3.80 6.03 -10.74
CA VAL A 30 -3.08 7.11 -11.43
C VAL A 30 -2.85 8.27 -10.47
N ILE A 31 -1.60 8.61 -10.27
CA ILE A 31 -1.17 9.81 -9.56
C ILE A 31 -0.44 10.71 -10.57
N ILE A 32 -0.79 11.98 -10.63
CA ILE A 32 -0.13 12.96 -11.48
C ILE A 32 0.68 13.93 -10.65
N ASP A 33 1.72 14.50 -11.27
CA ASP A 33 2.52 15.54 -10.64
C ASP A 33 1.78 16.88 -10.63
N PHE A 34 1.88 17.61 -9.53
CA PHE A 34 1.35 18.93 -9.33
C PHE A 34 2.45 19.84 -8.81
N VAL A 35 2.79 20.88 -9.59
CA VAL A 35 3.87 21.81 -9.29
C VAL A 35 3.28 23.13 -8.77
N PRO A 36 3.11 23.30 -7.45
CA PRO A 36 2.41 24.44 -6.87
C PRO A 36 3.32 25.65 -6.55
N ASN A 37 4.63 25.43 -6.40
CA ASN A 37 5.55 26.47 -5.92
C ASN A 37 5.87 27.52 -7.01
N HIS A 38 5.93 27.08 -8.28
CA HIS A 38 6.37 27.92 -9.39
C HIS A 38 5.70 27.51 -10.70
N VAL A 39 5.82 28.36 -11.71
CA VAL A 39 5.47 28.09 -13.11
C VAL A 39 6.62 28.54 -13.99
N ALA A 40 6.58 28.18 -15.29
CA ALA A 40 7.53 28.70 -16.26
C ALA A 40 7.47 30.25 -16.34
N ARG A 41 8.59 30.88 -16.60
CA ARG A 41 8.66 32.35 -16.66
C ARG A 41 7.77 32.93 -17.76
N GLU A 42 7.65 32.24 -18.88
CA GLU A 42 6.77 32.60 -19.99
C GLU A 42 5.36 31.99 -19.88
N TYR A 43 4.99 31.54 -18.66
CA TYR A 43 3.67 30.92 -18.48
C TYR A 43 2.53 31.85 -18.87
N HIS A 44 1.63 31.33 -19.68
CA HIS A 44 0.29 31.84 -19.90
C HIS A 44 -0.65 30.68 -20.19
N SER A 45 -1.91 30.82 -19.85
CA SER A 45 -2.90 29.79 -20.10
C SER A 45 -3.31 29.76 -21.58
N ILE A 46 -3.21 28.59 -22.22
CA ILE A 46 -3.65 28.42 -23.62
C ILE A 46 -5.18 28.48 -23.72
N CYS A 47 -5.87 27.99 -22.68
CA CYS A 47 -7.33 27.94 -22.64
C CYS A 47 -7.80 28.21 -21.20
N CYS A 48 -7.98 29.47 -20.85
CA CYS A 48 -8.54 29.87 -19.57
C CYS A 48 -10.06 29.68 -19.58
N PRO A 49 -10.69 29.11 -18.54
CA PRO A 49 -12.13 29.01 -18.44
C PRO A 49 -12.79 30.38 -18.43
N ALA A 50 -13.99 30.50 -19.03
CA ALA A 50 -14.73 31.76 -19.10
C ALA A 50 -14.99 32.31 -17.68
N GLY A 51 -14.60 33.57 -17.45
CA GLY A 51 -14.75 34.26 -16.18
C GLY A 51 -13.66 33.97 -15.15
N VAL A 52 -12.60 33.25 -15.52
CA VAL A 52 -11.40 33.06 -14.72
C VAL A 52 -10.28 33.89 -15.32
N THR A 53 -9.62 34.71 -14.48
CA THR A 53 -8.42 35.47 -14.86
C THR A 53 -7.19 34.58 -14.72
N ASP A 54 -6.26 34.69 -15.68
CA ASP A 54 -5.02 33.91 -15.64
C ASP A 54 -4.10 34.34 -14.47
N LEU A 55 -3.11 33.52 -14.17
CA LEU A 55 -2.10 33.85 -13.17
C LEU A 55 -1.32 35.09 -13.59
N GLY A 56 -1.29 36.09 -12.70
CA GLY A 56 -0.58 37.35 -12.93
C GLY A 56 -1.34 38.42 -13.72
N GLU A 57 -2.48 38.12 -14.33
CA GLU A 57 -3.23 39.04 -15.21
C GLU A 57 -3.72 40.28 -14.44
N GLU A 58 -4.09 40.15 -13.17
CA GLU A 58 -4.59 41.23 -12.32
C GLU A 58 -3.51 41.75 -11.34
N ASP A 59 -2.26 41.32 -11.49
CA ASP A 59 -1.19 41.68 -10.55
C ASP A 59 -0.78 43.16 -10.67
N ASP A 60 -0.59 43.82 -9.51
CA ASP A 60 0.07 45.14 -9.46
C ASP A 60 1.58 44.96 -9.54
N VAL A 61 2.13 45.10 -10.73
CA VAL A 61 3.55 44.93 -11.05
C VAL A 61 4.45 46.03 -10.43
N ASN A 62 3.86 47.11 -9.87
CA ASN A 62 4.60 48.18 -9.20
C ASN A 62 4.87 47.87 -7.72
N MET A 63 4.35 46.75 -7.20
CA MET A 63 4.56 46.31 -5.84
C MET A 63 5.44 45.07 -5.82
N HIS A 64 6.47 45.04 -4.96
CA HIS A 64 7.26 43.82 -4.78
C HIS A 64 6.41 42.67 -4.23
N PHE A 65 5.59 42.95 -3.24
CA PHE A 65 4.62 42.04 -2.65
C PHE A 65 3.25 42.73 -2.56
N SER A 66 2.23 41.97 -2.89
CA SER A 66 0.85 42.27 -2.54
C SER A 66 0.12 40.92 -2.30
N PRO A 67 -0.69 40.76 -1.26
CA PRO A 67 -1.45 39.51 -1.03
C PRO A 67 -2.46 39.21 -2.11
N ARG A 68 -2.74 40.15 -3.03
CA ARG A 68 -3.62 39.96 -4.19
C ARG A 68 -2.88 39.48 -5.42
N ASN A 69 -1.54 39.72 -5.50
CA ASN A 69 -0.72 39.30 -6.63
C ASN A 69 -0.50 37.79 -6.63
N ASN A 70 -0.44 37.19 -7.81
CA ASN A 70 -0.07 35.80 -7.99
C ASN A 70 1.46 35.59 -8.00
N PHE A 71 2.24 36.63 -8.30
CA PHE A 71 3.70 36.60 -8.35
C PHE A 71 4.34 37.67 -7.48
N TYR A 72 5.65 37.54 -7.25
CA TYR A 72 6.50 38.58 -6.66
C TYR A 72 7.24 39.30 -7.78
N TYR A 73 7.34 40.65 -7.67
CA TYR A 73 7.96 41.48 -8.69
C TYR A 73 9.17 42.24 -8.16
N CYS A 74 10.05 42.65 -9.07
CA CYS A 74 11.14 43.60 -8.83
C CYS A 74 10.80 44.94 -9.51
N PRO A 75 10.01 45.84 -8.88
CA PRO A 75 9.48 47.05 -9.53
C PRO A 75 10.56 47.91 -10.15
N GLY A 76 10.36 48.28 -11.42
CA GLY A 76 11.30 49.13 -12.16
C GLY A 76 12.64 48.49 -12.55
N GLN A 77 12.79 47.17 -12.33
CA GLN A 77 14.01 46.44 -12.67
C GLN A 77 13.69 45.37 -13.71
N PRO A 78 14.32 45.43 -14.91
CA PRO A 78 14.16 44.38 -15.90
C PRO A 78 14.89 43.10 -15.48
N PHE A 79 14.38 41.95 -15.94
CA PHE A 79 15.04 40.65 -15.76
C PHE A 79 16.37 40.60 -16.50
N VAL A 80 17.39 40.08 -15.86
CA VAL A 80 18.72 39.87 -16.45
C VAL A 80 18.94 38.35 -16.53
N CYS A 81 18.82 37.78 -17.73
CA CYS A 81 19.06 36.35 -17.95
C CYS A 81 20.54 36.02 -17.65
N PRO A 82 20.81 34.98 -16.85
CA PRO A 82 22.17 34.58 -16.50
C PRO A 82 22.92 33.85 -17.62
N VAL A 83 22.20 33.41 -18.66
CA VAL A 83 22.76 32.73 -19.83
C VAL A 83 22.68 33.62 -21.06
N PRO A 84 23.65 33.56 -21.98
CA PRO A 84 23.61 34.32 -23.21
C PRO A 84 22.49 33.80 -24.13
N THR A 85 21.85 34.71 -24.84
CA THR A 85 20.86 34.34 -25.88
C THR A 85 21.58 33.57 -27.01
N PRO A 86 21.05 32.43 -27.47
CA PRO A 86 21.60 31.71 -28.60
C PRO A 86 21.68 32.59 -29.86
N GLU A 87 22.65 32.30 -30.73
CA GLU A 87 22.81 33.05 -31.96
C GLU A 87 21.60 32.86 -32.90
N GLY A 88 20.94 33.96 -33.25
CA GLY A 88 19.79 33.98 -34.13
C GLY A 88 18.44 33.98 -33.40
N GLU A 89 18.44 33.99 -32.07
CA GLU A 89 17.23 34.14 -31.25
C GLU A 89 17.10 35.55 -30.69
N GLU A 90 15.86 36.00 -30.45
CA GLU A 90 15.61 37.26 -29.75
C GLU A 90 15.77 37.06 -28.23
N PRO A 91 16.41 38.04 -27.53
CA PRO A 91 16.57 37.94 -26.08
C PRO A 91 15.22 37.98 -25.36
N TYR A 92 15.07 37.13 -24.35
CA TYR A 92 13.89 37.20 -23.48
C TYR A 92 13.81 38.52 -22.73
N VAL A 93 12.66 39.18 -22.78
CA VAL A 93 12.42 40.52 -22.16
C VAL A 93 11.27 40.42 -21.17
N GLU A 94 11.59 40.70 -19.90
CA GLU A 94 10.59 40.80 -18.82
C GLU A 94 10.86 42.05 -17.99
N ASN A 95 9.89 42.95 -17.89
CA ASN A 95 9.99 44.20 -17.12
C ASN A 95 8.62 44.59 -16.53
N PRO A 96 8.50 44.67 -15.19
CA PRO A 96 9.51 44.32 -14.21
C PRO A 96 9.78 42.80 -14.13
N ALA A 97 10.96 42.46 -13.64
CA ALA A 97 11.30 41.06 -13.42
C ALA A 97 10.39 40.43 -12.36
N LYS A 98 10.01 39.15 -12.55
CA LYS A 98 9.41 38.32 -11.52
C LYS A 98 10.50 37.54 -10.75
N CYS A 99 10.24 37.24 -9.49
CA CYS A 99 11.18 36.49 -8.64
C CYS A 99 11.19 34.99 -9.02
N THR A 100 12.33 34.32 -8.87
CA THR A 100 12.49 32.91 -9.26
C THR A 100 11.85 31.93 -8.27
N GLY A 101 11.53 30.73 -8.74
CA GLY A 101 10.87 29.67 -7.96
C GLY A 101 11.66 29.20 -6.74
N ASN A 102 12.99 29.36 -6.74
CA ASN A 102 13.86 28.98 -5.62
C ASN A 102 14.06 30.10 -4.57
N ASP A 103 13.10 31.01 -4.41
CA ASP A 103 13.12 32.10 -3.44
C ASP A 103 14.24 33.14 -3.68
N ARG A 104 14.65 33.34 -4.93
CA ARG A 104 15.55 34.42 -5.31
C ARG A 104 14.73 35.69 -5.61
N PHE A 105 14.70 36.64 -4.65
CA PHE A 105 13.84 37.84 -4.69
C PHE A 105 14.57 39.06 -5.29
N ASP A 106 15.31 38.85 -6.40
CA ASP A 106 15.93 39.93 -7.18
C ASP A 106 15.80 39.67 -8.70
N ASN A 107 16.23 40.65 -9.51
CA ASN A 107 16.09 40.60 -10.96
C ASN A 107 17.30 39.97 -11.68
N ARG A 108 18.29 39.42 -10.96
CA ARG A 108 19.55 38.89 -11.49
C ARG A 108 19.87 37.52 -10.90
N PRO A 109 19.08 36.50 -11.18
CA PRO A 109 19.40 35.16 -10.75
C PRO A 109 20.72 34.70 -11.37
N GLY A 110 21.45 33.81 -10.69
CA GLY A 110 22.58 33.09 -11.25
C GLY A 110 22.14 31.87 -12.08
N VAL A 111 23.10 31.24 -12.77
CA VAL A 111 22.84 30.01 -13.53
C VAL A 111 22.36 28.86 -12.63
N GLY A 112 22.77 28.84 -11.36
CA GLY A 112 22.31 27.83 -10.39
C GLY A 112 20.96 28.13 -9.74
N ASP A 113 20.40 29.33 -9.96
CA ASP A 113 19.03 29.65 -9.57
C ASP A 113 18.06 29.12 -10.63
N TRP A 114 16.81 28.89 -10.25
CA TRP A 114 15.79 28.40 -11.19
C TRP A 114 15.29 29.55 -12.09
N TYR A 115 16.20 30.15 -12.85
CA TYR A 115 15.98 31.38 -13.61
C TYR A 115 14.88 31.28 -14.67
N GLU A 116 14.56 30.08 -15.12
CA GLU A 116 13.48 29.82 -16.10
C GLU A 116 12.09 29.78 -15.43
N THR A 117 12.02 29.86 -14.10
CA THR A 117 10.80 29.76 -13.32
C THR A 117 10.46 31.07 -12.61
N VAL A 118 9.18 31.20 -12.24
CA VAL A 118 8.68 32.29 -11.39
C VAL A 118 7.91 31.74 -10.21
N LYS A 119 8.16 32.32 -9.02
CA LYS A 119 7.52 31.90 -7.78
C LYS A 119 6.08 32.36 -7.69
N LEU A 120 5.18 31.46 -7.31
CA LEU A 120 3.80 31.76 -6.97
C LEU A 120 3.69 32.36 -5.58
N ASN A 121 2.88 33.40 -5.46
CA ASN A 121 2.65 34.12 -4.20
C ASN A 121 1.42 33.55 -3.48
N TYR A 122 1.65 32.88 -2.37
CA TYR A 122 0.61 32.35 -1.49
C TYR A 122 0.26 33.27 -0.32
N GLY A 123 0.55 34.56 -0.41
CA GLY A 123 0.28 35.52 0.65
C GLY A 123 1.35 35.59 1.74
N VAL A 124 2.59 35.21 1.41
CA VAL A 124 3.75 35.35 2.32
C VAL A 124 4.63 36.51 1.84
N ASP A 125 4.78 37.51 2.65
CA ASP A 125 5.77 38.58 2.42
C ASP A 125 7.13 38.15 2.98
N TYR A 126 8.09 37.92 2.11
CA TYR A 126 9.46 37.52 2.46
C TYR A 126 10.37 38.72 2.72
N CYS A 127 9.92 39.93 2.36
CA CYS A 127 10.71 41.16 2.38
C CYS A 127 10.26 42.16 3.45
N ASP A 128 9.33 41.77 4.31
CA ASP A 128 8.90 42.58 5.44
C ASP A 128 10.11 42.89 6.37
N ALA A 129 10.22 44.10 6.80
CA ALA A 129 11.31 44.58 7.68
C ALA A 129 11.40 43.79 9.00
N GLY A 130 10.31 43.20 9.46
CA GLY A 130 10.22 42.33 10.64
C GLY A 130 10.52 40.85 10.39
N GLY A 131 10.86 40.47 9.16
CA GLY A 131 10.95 39.10 8.70
C GLY A 131 9.73 38.68 7.88
N ARG A 132 9.44 37.35 7.82
CA ARG A 132 8.27 36.87 7.08
C ARG A 132 6.98 37.29 7.76
N SER A 133 6.03 37.84 6.97
CA SER A 133 4.65 38.06 7.42
C SER A 133 3.65 37.30 6.55
N TYR A 134 2.50 36.99 7.12
CA TYR A 134 1.49 36.09 6.53
C TYR A 134 0.18 36.82 6.33
N HIS A 135 -0.32 36.81 5.11
CA HIS A 135 -1.50 37.56 4.67
C HIS A 135 -2.52 36.61 4.04
N TYR A 136 -3.26 35.88 4.88
CA TYR A 136 -4.19 34.82 4.47
C TYR A 136 -5.68 35.22 4.62
N ASP A 137 -5.95 36.44 5.09
CA ASP A 137 -7.30 36.99 5.21
C ASP A 137 -7.33 38.40 4.58
N PRO A 138 -8.06 38.58 3.46
CA PRO A 138 -8.81 37.55 2.71
C PRO A 138 -7.89 36.50 2.09
N VAL A 139 -8.48 35.30 1.80
CA VAL A 139 -7.75 34.20 1.14
C VAL A 139 -7.12 34.68 -0.16
N PRO A 140 -5.81 34.49 -0.38
CA PRO A 140 -5.13 34.87 -1.62
C PRO A 140 -5.77 34.24 -2.88
N SER A 141 -5.86 34.98 -3.98
CA SER A 141 -6.43 34.45 -5.23
C SER A 141 -5.66 33.24 -5.76
N THR A 142 -4.37 33.16 -5.51
CA THR A 142 -3.53 31.99 -5.83
C THR A 142 -4.06 30.70 -5.19
N TRP A 143 -4.58 30.76 -3.95
CA TRP A 143 -5.14 29.59 -3.30
C TRP A 143 -6.36 29.05 -4.00
N THR A 144 -7.27 29.92 -4.42
CA THR A 144 -8.46 29.54 -5.16
C THR A 144 -8.11 28.98 -6.54
N LYS A 145 -7.27 29.69 -7.29
CA LYS A 145 -6.83 29.26 -8.63
C LYS A 145 -6.14 27.89 -8.59
N MET A 146 -5.19 27.70 -7.67
CA MET A 146 -4.47 26.42 -7.53
C MET A 146 -5.38 25.30 -7.03
N THR A 147 -6.35 25.60 -6.17
CA THR A 147 -7.34 24.60 -5.74
C THR A 147 -8.29 24.22 -6.88
N ASP A 148 -8.68 25.17 -7.73
CA ASP A 148 -9.52 24.89 -8.91
C ASP A 148 -8.78 24.02 -9.94
N ILE A 149 -7.47 24.21 -10.09
CA ILE A 149 -6.61 23.33 -10.91
C ILE A 149 -6.63 21.90 -10.36
N LEU A 150 -6.45 21.72 -9.03
CA LEU A 150 -6.54 20.40 -8.38
C LEU A 150 -7.92 19.77 -8.60
N LEU A 151 -9.00 20.53 -8.45
CA LEU A 151 -10.36 20.05 -8.67
C LEU A 151 -10.61 19.66 -10.13
N TYR A 152 -10.08 20.44 -11.08
CA TYR A 152 -10.17 20.13 -12.51
C TYR A 152 -9.54 18.75 -12.81
N TRP A 153 -8.31 18.53 -12.37
CA TRP A 153 -7.64 17.25 -12.61
C TRP A 153 -8.26 16.09 -11.81
N ALA A 154 -8.73 16.35 -10.59
CA ALA A 154 -9.50 15.35 -9.83
C ALA A 154 -10.77 14.92 -10.57
N SER A 155 -11.43 15.84 -11.32
CA SER A 155 -12.59 15.51 -12.14
C SER A 155 -12.28 14.58 -13.33
N LYS A 156 -11.00 14.41 -13.69
CA LYS A 156 -10.52 13.50 -14.74
C LYS A 156 -10.33 12.06 -14.28
N ASN A 157 -10.87 11.73 -13.11
CA ASN A 157 -10.87 10.39 -12.53
C ASN A 157 -9.46 9.85 -12.19
N ILE A 158 -8.50 10.74 -11.91
CA ILE A 158 -7.21 10.35 -11.31
C ILE A 158 -7.40 10.02 -9.84
N ASP A 159 -6.44 9.32 -9.24
CA ASP A 159 -6.53 8.86 -7.85
C ASP A 159 -5.73 9.72 -6.87
N GLY A 160 -4.82 10.56 -7.36
CA GLY A 160 -4.02 11.40 -6.47
C GLY A 160 -3.07 12.36 -7.18
N PHE A 161 -2.37 13.12 -6.34
CA PHE A 161 -1.34 14.08 -6.73
C PHE A 161 -0.03 13.80 -6.00
N ARG A 162 1.09 13.83 -6.71
CA ARG A 162 2.41 14.09 -6.14
C ARG A 162 2.64 15.60 -6.19
N CYS A 163 2.89 16.20 -5.06
CA CYS A 163 3.01 17.65 -4.93
C CYS A 163 4.49 18.03 -4.83
N ASP A 164 4.99 18.60 -5.92
CA ASP A 164 6.35 19.07 -6.06
C ASP A 164 6.68 20.17 -5.07
N MET A 165 7.87 20.11 -4.45
CA MET A 165 8.39 21.12 -3.52
C MET A 165 7.32 21.61 -2.52
N ALA A 166 6.51 20.67 -1.98
CA ALA A 166 5.36 21.00 -1.14
C ALA A 166 5.72 21.88 0.07
N GLU A 167 6.93 21.72 0.61
CA GLU A 167 7.41 22.51 1.76
C GLU A 167 7.70 23.99 1.44
N MET A 168 7.87 24.34 0.16
CA MET A 168 8.04 25.74 -0.27
C MET A 168 6.69 26.48 -0.39
N VAL A 169 5.59 25.79 -0.18
CA VAL A 169 4.22 26.32 -0.18
C VAL A 169 3.67 26.25 1.25
N PRO A 170 3.02 27.33 1.76
CA PRO A 170 2.54 27.35 3.13
C PRO A 170 1.61 26.17 3.46
N HIS A 171 1.85 25.52 4.59
CA HIS A 171 1.04 24.38 5.04
C HIS A 171 -0.45 24.76 5.24
N GLN A 172 -0.75 26.05 5.46
CA GLN A 172 -2.12 26.56 5.57
C GLN A 172 -2.86 26.46 4.23
N PHE A 173 -2.18 26.71 3.11
CA PHE A 173 -2.74 26.46 1.77
C PHE A 173 -3.08 24.98 1.61
N TRP A 174 -2.18 24.09 1.99
CA TRP A 174 -2.43 22.65 1.91
C TRP A 174 -3.63 22.23 2.75
N SER A 175 -3.75 22.74 3.98
CA SER A 175 -4.94 22.48 4.82
C SER A 175 -6.24 22.98 4.17
N TYR A 176 -6.18 24.10 3.45
CA TYR A 176 -7.31 24.64 2.70
C TYR A 176 -7.64 23.78 1.48
N ALA A 177 -6.67 23.53 0.62
CA ALA A 177 -6.86 22.84 -0.66
C ALA A 177 -7.24 21.37 -0.47
N THR A 178 -6.50 20.61 0.37
CA THR A 178 -6.78 19.19 0.62
C THR A 178 -8.17 18.96 1.20
N ARG A 179 -8.61 19.84 2.13
CA ARG A 179 -9.97 19.78 2.68
C ARG A 179 -11.04 19.95 1.61
N ILE A 180 -10.84 20.89 0.67
CA ILE A 180 -11.82 21.15 -0.41
C ILE A 180 -11.82 20.00 -1.41
N VAL A 181 -10.64 19.56 -1.84
CA VAL A 181 -10.51 18.48 -2.83
C VAL A 181 -11.03 17.16 -2.26
N LYS A 182 -10.59 16.76 -1.07
CA LYS A 182 -11.07 15.52 -0.42
C LYS A 182 -12.55 15.61 -0.03
N GLY A 183 -13.07 16.81 0.21
CA GLY A 183 -14.51 17.01 0.43
C GLY A 183 -15.37 16.66 -0.78
N ARG A 184 -14.85 16.83 -2.01
CA ARG A 184 -15.52 16.47 -3.27
C ARG A 184 -15.07 15.10 -3.81
N HIS A 185 -13.83 14.73 -3.57
CA HIS A 185 -13.18 13.50 -4.02
C HIS A 185 -12.51 12.78 -2.82
N PRO A 186 -13.28 12.07 -1.96
CA PRO A 186 -12.79 11.53 -0.68
C PRO A 186 -11.65 10.52 -0.82
N GLN A 187 -11.51 9.88 -1.97
CA GLN A 187 -10.46 8.88 -2.25
C GLN A 187 -9.17 9.50 -2.79
N MET A 188 -9.12 10.83 -2.97
CA MET A 188 -7.95 11.50 -3.52
C MET A 188 -6.76 11.41 -2.56
N VAL A 189 -5.64 10.92 -3.06
CA VAL A 189 -4.38 10.77 -2.33
C VAL A 189 -3.47 11.96 -2.62
N PHE A 190 -2.84 12.50 -1.57
CA PHE A 190 -1.81 13.54 -1.69
C PHE A 190 -0.47 13.02 -1.21
N ILE A 191 0.53 13.03 -2.07
CA ILE A 191 1.93 12.71 -1.76
C ILE A 191 2.73 14.00 -1.82
N GLY A 192 3.39 14.36 -0.71
CA GLY A 192 4.16 15.60 -0.62
C GLY A 192 5.66 15.37 -0.68
N GLU A 193 6.34 16.17 -1.47
CA GLU A 193 7.78 16.30 -1.41
C GLU A 193 8.14 17.32 -0.31
N VAL A 194 8.60 16.79 0.83
CA VAL A 194 8.99 17.58 2.02
C VAL A 194 10.33 17.05 2.51
N TYR A 195 11.33 17.90 2.62
CA TYR A 195 12.69 17.51 3.02
C TYR A 195 13.02 17.90 4.46
N ASP A 196 12.35 18.93 5.00
CA ASP A 196 12.50 19.30 6.40
C ASP A 196 11.76 18.30 7.30
N THR A 197 12.51 17.43 7.96
CA THR A 197 11.96 16.37 8.84
C THR A 197 11.18 16.94 10.03
N GLU A 198 11.47 18.17 10.47
CA GLU A 198 10.73 18.86 11.53
C GLU A 198 9.32 19.26 11.08
N GLN A 199 9.13 19.42 9.77
CA GLN A 199 7.84 19.79 9.18
C GLN A 199 6.94 18.57 8.82
N TYR A 200 7.45 17.36 8.79
CA TYR A 200 6.68 16.18 8.38
C TYR A 200 5.30 16.11 9.05
N ARG A 201 5.26 16.27 10.38
CA ARG A 201 3.99 16.19 11.14
C ARG A 201 3.03 17.32 10.80
N THR A 202 3.56 18.48 10.41
CA THR A 202 2.76 19.65 9.99
C THR A 202 2.08 19.37 8.66
N TYR A 203 2.81 18.81 7.69
CA TYR A 203 2.26 18.51 6.38
C TYR A 203 1.30 17.31 6.41
N VAL A 204 1.56 16.29 7.22
CA VAL A 204 0.59 15.21 7.48
C VAL A 204 -0.72 15.79 8.03
N ARG A 205 -0.67 16.66 9.04
CA ARG A 205 -1.86 17.32 9.59
C ARG A 205 -2.55 18.24 8.59
N SER A 206 -1.84 18.72 7.58
CA SER A 206 -2.39 19.55 6.50
C SER A 206 -3.08 18.73 5.41
N GLY A 207 -3.16 17.41 5.55
CA GLY A 207 -3.96 16.53 4.72
C GLY A 207 -3.18 15.69 3.71
N PHE A 208 -1.85 15.67 3.78
CA PHE A 208 -1.04 14.74 3.00
C PHE A 208 -1.22 13.30 3.54
N ASP A 209 -1.41 12.37 2.63
CA ASP A 209 -1.51 10.95 2.94
C ASP A 209 -0.12 10.34 3.08
N TYR A 210 0.83 10.78 2.23
CA TYR A 210 2.21 10.33 2.25
C TYR A 210 3.18 11.48 2.03
N LEU A 211 4.37 11.36 2.62
CA LEU A 211 5.51 12.26 2.43
C LEU A 211 6.74 11.46 2.02
N TYR A 212 7.56 12.01 1.14
CA TYR A 212 8.88 11.45 0.83
C TYR A 212 9.76 11.45 2.08
N ASP A 213 10.30 10.30 2.47
CA ASP A 213 11.33 10.22 3.52
C ASP A 213 12.73 10.27 2.88
N LYS A 214 13.04 11.43 2.29
CA LYS A 214 14.30 11.64 1.59
C LYS A 214 15.46 11.83 2.57
N VAL A 215 15.37 12.81 3.44
CA VAL A 215 16.45 13.18 4.38
C VAL A 215 16.56 12.16 5.53
N GLY A 216 15.49 11.42 5.83
CA GLY A 216 15.49 10.34 6.80
C GLY A 216 15.98 9.02 6.22
N MET A 217 15.06 8.19 5.77
CA MET A 217 15.33 6.80 5.38
C MET A 217 16.16 6.71 4.08
N TYR A 218 15.84 7.51 3.05
CA TYR A 218 16.58 7.43 1.79
C TYR A 218 18.07 7.72 1.98
N ASP A 219 18.44 8.86 2.58
CA ASP A 219 19.83 9.23 2.79
C ASP A 219 20.57 8.24 3.69
N CYS A 220 19.88 7.70 4.70
CA CYS A 220 20.43 6.66 5.56
C CYS A 220 20.77 5.38 4.76
N VAL A 221 19.81 4.86 3.99
CA VAL A 221 19.99 3.62 3.22
C VAL A 221 21.02 3.81 2.11
N ARG A 222 21.04 4.96 1.43
CA ARG A 222 22.06 5.33 0.46
C ARG A 222 23.47 5.27 1.08
N ASP A 223 23.65 5.88 2.24
CA ASP A 223 24.93 5.87 2.95
C ASP A 223 25.36 4.47 3.36
N ILE A 224 24.42 3.60 3.74
CA ILE A 224 24.70 2.19 4.09
C ILE A 224 25.14 1.43 2.83
N ILE A 225 24.43 1.56 1.73
CA ILE A 225 24.77 0.92 0.44
C ILE A 225 26.18 1.35 0.00
N CYS A 226 26.54 2.62 0.23
CA CYS A 226 27.86 3.16 -0.08
C CYS A 226 28.92 2.90 1.02
N ASN A 227 28.65 2.06 2.02
CA ASN A 227 29.55 1.76 3.16
C ASN A 227 29.96 2.97 4.01
N ARG A 228 29.23 4.08 3.97
CA ARG A 228 29.49 5.30 4.74
C ARG A 228 28.86 5.25 6.12
N ARG A 229 27.82 4.43 6.32
CA ARG A 229 27.01 4.32 7.54
C ARG A 229 26.75 2.87 7.91
N PRO A 230 26.67 2.50 9.21
CA PRO A 230 26.27 1.15 9.61
C PRO A 230 24.77 0.90 9.39
N ALA A 231 24.40 -0.35 9.06
CA ALA A 231 23.00 -0.76 8.85
C ALA A 231 22.13 -0.53 10.09
N SER A 232 22.70 -0.64 11.29
CA SER A 232 22.01 -0.34 12.56
C SER A 232 21.45 1.09 12.64
N SER A 233 21.93 2.03 11.80
CA SER A 233 21.39 3.39 11.75
C SER A 233 19.93 3.45 11.29
N ILE A 234 19.44 2.45 10.56
CA ILE A 234 18.05 2.36 10.13
C ILE A 234 17.10 2.48 11.32
N THR A 235 17.43 1.85 12.44
CA THR A 235 16.63 1.90 13.68
C THR A 235 16.36 3.33 14.14
N TYR A 236 17.37 4.20 14.11
CA TYR A 236 17.20 5.61 14.51
C TYR A 236 16.20 6.35 13.63
N TYR A 237 16.29 6.15 12.30
CA TYR A 237 15.46 6.91 11.36
C TYR A 237 13.98 6.47 11.40
N TRP A 238 13.69 5.17 11.46
CA TRP A 238 12.29 4.76 11.59
C TRP A 238 11.68 5.13 12.95
N GLN A 239 12.48 5.17 14.02
CA GLN A 239 12.01 5.61 15.34
C GLN A 239 11.62 7.07 15.35
N ASN A 240 12.34 7.93 14.63
CA ASN A 240 12.05 9.36 14.53
C ASN A 240 10.68 9.66 13.90
N VAL A 241 10.18 8.78 13.05
CA VAL A 241 8.88 8.91 12.39
C VAL A 241 7.86 7.89 12.87
N SER A 242 8.10 7.21 13.98
CA SER A 242 7.29 6.09 14.47
C SER A 242 5.81 6.43 14.70
N ASP A 243 5.51 7.68 15.06
CA ASP A 243 4.16 8.21 15.26
C ASP A 243 3.44 8.60 13.95
N ILE A 244 4.17 8.72 12.85
CA ILE A 244 3.65 9.06 11.51
C ILE A 244 4.14 8.06 10.45
N LYS A 245 4.68 6.92 10.86
CA LYS A 245 5.30 5.93 9.96
C LYS A 245 4.41 5.51 8.80
N GLU A 246 3.11 5.46 9.00
CA GLU A 246 2.11 5.06 7.98
C GLU A 246 2.00 6.10 6.86
N HIS A 247 2.49 7.32 7.10
CA HIS A 247 2.49 8.42 6.14
C HIS A 247 3.81 8.57 5.38
N MET A 248 4.81 7.72 5.64
CA MET A 248 6.10 7.84 4.96
C MET A 248 6.12 7.05 3.66
N LEU A 249 6.61 7.65 2.58
CA LEU A 249 6.87 6.98 1.31
C LEU A 249 8.38 6.75 1.19
N TYR A 250 8.77 5.47 1.10
CA TYR A 250 10.18 5.09 0.94
C TYR A 250 10.53 4.86 -0.52
N PHE A 251 11.77 5.14 -0.87
CA PHE A 251 12.32 4.96 -2.22
C PHE A 251 13.85 4.84 -2.19
N LEU A 252 14.45 4.41 -3.27
CA LEU A 252 15.91 4.34 -3.45
C LEU A 252 16.39 5.13 -4.67
N GLU A 253 15.50 5.43 -5.59
CA GLU A 253 15.71 6.29 -6.75
C GLU A 253 14.49 7.17 -6.98
N ASN A 254 14.71 8.36 -7.51
CA ASN A 254 13.71 9.21 -8.13
C ASN A 254 14.38 10.03 -9.25
N HIS A 255 13.65 10.95 -9.87
CA HIS A 255 14.15 11.73 -11.00
C HIS A 255 15.19 12.81 -10.61
N ASP A 256 15.32 13.15 -9.31
CA ASP A 256 16.26 14.15 -8.79
C ASP A 256 17.54 13.53 -8.25
N GLU A 257 17.53 12.24 -7.93
CA GLU A 257 18.67 11.54 -7.34
C GLU A 257 19.41 10.69 -8.37
N GLN A 258 20.69 10.42 -8.10
CA GLN A 258 21.49 9.56 -8.96
C GLN A 258 20.95 8.13 -8.99
N ARG A 259 21.03 7.48 -10.14
CA ARG A 259 20.76 6.06 -10.29
C ARG A 259 21.68 5.24 -9.40
N ILE A 260 21.17 4.20 -8.77
CA ILE A 260 21.96 3.30 -7.90
C ILE A 260 23.15 2.70 -8.66
N ALA A 261 22.92 2.28 -9.90
CA ALA A 261 23.94 1.64 -10.72
C ALA A 261 24.95 2.62 -11.32
N SER A 262 24.76 3.94 -11.16
CA SER A 262 25.72 4.95 -11.63
C SER A 262 27.00 4.96 -10.79
N ASP A 263 28.08 5.44 -11.38
CA ASP A 263 29.36 5.68 -10.69
C ASP A 263 29.23 6.76 -9.59
N PHE A 264 28.19 7.59 -9.65
CA PHE A 264 27.90 8.64 -8.68
C PHE A 264 27.17 8.12 -7.42
N PHE A 265 26.68 6.90 -7.44
CA PHE A 265 26.06 6.27 -6.28
C PHE A 265 26.88 5.06 -5.82
N CYS A 266 26.70 3.86 -6.38
CA CYS A 266 27.45 2.68 -5.94
C CYS A 266 27.91 1.75 -7.08
N GLY A 267 27.63 2.09 -8.34
CA GLY A 267 28.12 1.41 -9.55
C GLY A 267 27.51 0.03 -9.82
N ASP A 268 26.52 -0.39 -9.04
CA ASP A 268 25.88 -1.72 -9.21
C ASP A 268 24.50 -1.74 -8.57
N GLY A 269 23.44 -1.89 -9.36
CA GLY A 269 22.07 -1.93 -8.89
C GLY A 269 21.76 -3.06 -7.90
N ARG A 270 22.54 -4.16 -7.90
CA ARG A 270 22.36 -5.29 -6.98
C ARG A 270 22.68 -4.91 -5.53
N LYS A 271 23.60 -3.96 -5.31
CA LYS A 271 23.98 -3.51 -3.97
C LYS A 271 22.83 -2.89 -3.19
N ALA A 272 21.78 -2.42 -3.89
CA ALA A 272 20.60 -1.84 -3.27
C ALA A 272 19.53 -2.87 -2.89
N VAL A 273 19.65 -4.14 -3.27
CA VAL A 273 18.65 -5.17 -2.96
C VAL A 273 18.33 -5.27 -1.47
N PRO A 274 19.31 -5.31 -0.53
CA PRO A 274 18.99 -5.32 0.90
C PRO A 274 18.29 -4.03 1.36
N GLY A 275 18.64 -2.87 0.78
CA GLY A 275 17.98 -1.60 1.04
C GLY A 275 16.52 -1.59 0.56
N MET A 276 16.26 -2.13 -0.63
CA MET A 276 14.90 -2.33 -1.16
C MET A 276 14.08 -3.26 -0.27
N MET A 277 14.64 -4.38 0.17
CA MET A 277 13.96 -5.30 1.11
C MET A 277 13.57 -4.60 2.41
N VAL A 278 14.49 -3.84 3.01
CA VAL A 278 14.18 -3.09 4.24
C VAL A 278 13.09 -2.06 3.97
N SER A 279 13.26 -1.22 2.95
CA SER A 279 12.33 -0.10 2.67
C SER A 279 10.93 -0.58 2.28
N ALA A 280 10.82 -1.70 1.56
CA ALA A 280 9.53 -2.23 1.11
C ALA A 280 8.82 -3.12 2.15
N LEU A 281 9.56 -3.75 3.09
CA LEU A 281 9.01 -4.79 3.97
C LEU A 281 8.92 -4.38 5.44
N MET A 282 9.61 -3.30 5.85
CA MET A 282 9.65 -2.87 7.23
C MET A 282 8.31 -2.28 7.70
N GLY A 283 7.60 -1.56 6.84
CA GLY A 283 6.32 -0.91 7.12
C GLY A 283 5.15 -1.48 6.31
N CYS A 284 3.97 -0.86 6.50
CA CYS A 284 2.80 -1.05 5.64
C CYS A 284 2.63 0.12 4.65
N ASN A 285 3.60 0.99 4.60
CA ASN A 285 3.65 2.19 3.79
C ASN A 285 4.16 1.90 2.37
N PRO A 286 3.87 2.78 1.40
CA PRO A 286 4.26 2.55 0.02
C PRO A 286 5.77 2.63 -0.18
N PHE A 287 6.26 1.84 -1.13
CA PHE A 287 7.61 1.91 -1.67
C PHE A 287 7.56 2.32 -3.13
N MET A 288 8.23 3.41 -3.48
CA MET A 288 8.29 3.94 -4.84
C MET A 288 9.49 3.34 -5.60
N VAL A 289 9.25 2.87 -6.80
CA VAL A 289 10.28 2.41 -7.74
C VAL A 289 10.38 3.40 -8.89
N TYR A 290 11.55 3.96 -9.11
CA TYR A 290 11.78 4.80 -10.29
C TYR A 290 11.95 3.93 -11.53
N ALA A 291 11.26 4.27 -12.60
CA ALA A 291 11.23 3.47 -13.83
C ALA A 291 12.66 3.17 -14.34
N GLY A 292 12.99 1.87 -14.52
CA GLY A 292 14.34 1.39 -14.86
C GLY A 292 15.19 0.94 -13.67
N GLN A 293 14.83 1.29 -12.43
CA GLN A 293 15.54 0.87 -11.23
C GLN A 293 15.58 -0.65 -11.11
N GLU A 294 14.51 -1.32 -11.47
CA GLU A 294 14.37 -2.78 -11.45
C GLU A 294 15.27 -3.49 -12.46
N PHE A 295 15.81 -2.77 -13.44
CA PHE A 295 16.77 -3.28 -14.41
C PHE A 295 18.22 -2.87 -14.09
N GLY A 296 18.42 -2.00 -13.10
CA GLY A 296 19.72 -1.42 -12.80
C GLY A 296 20.15 -0.38 -13.84
N GLU A 297 19.23 0.53 -14.22
CA GLU A 297 19.53 1.65 -15.13
C GLU A 297 20.73 2.43 -14.62
N LEU A 298 21.69 2.72 -15.52
CA LEU A 298 22.96 3.32 -15.15
C LEU A 298 22.92 4.84 -15.00
N GLY A 299 22.16 5.55 -15.83
CA GLY A 299 22.17 7.00 -15.88
C GLY A 299 23.55 7.60 -16.18
N MET A 300 24.37 6.91 -17.00
CA MET A 300 25.78 7.28 -17.24
C MET A 300 26.02 7.87 -18.62
N ASP A 301 24.98 8.16 -19.37
CA ASP A 301 25.03 8.93 -20.60
C ASP A 301 24.83 10.44 -20.33
N ALA A 302 24.60 11.24 -21.36
CA ALA A 302 24.46 12.69 -21.23
C ALA A 302 23.01 13.16 -20.94
N GLU A 303 22.22 12.32 -20.27
CA GLU A 303 20.82 12.57 -19.95
C GLU A 303 20.58 13.29 -18.62
N GLY A 304 21.63 13.50 -17.82
CA GLY A 304 21.52 14.17 -16.54
C GLY A 304 21.30 15.69 -16.66
N PHE A 305 21.03 16.35 -15.53
CA PHE A 305 20.81 17.81 -15.48
C PHE A 305 22.03 18.63 -15.95
N SER A 306 23.22 18.08 -15.79
CA SER A 306 24.51 18.71 -16.15
C SER A 306 25.34 17.81 -17.09
N GLY A 307 24.70 17.05 -17.95
CA GLY A 307 25.35 16.03 -18.78
C GLY A 307 25.39 14.69 -18.07
N CYS A 308 26.53 14.01 -18.04
CA CYS A 308 26.69 12.74 -17.34
C CYS A 308 26.88 12.98 -15.84
N ASP A 309 25.82 12.91 -15.06
CA ASP A 309 25.83 13.13 -13.61
C ASP A 309 25.16 12.01 -12.80
N GLY A 310 24.84 10.87 -13.44
CA GLY A 310 24.21 9.72 -12.82
C GLY A 310 22.70 9.82 -12.67
N ARG A 311 22.08 10.87 -13.22
CA ARG A 311 20.64 11.07 -13.24
C ARG A 311 20.07 10.75 -14.60
N THR A 312 18.78 10.42 -14.64
CA THR A 312 18.03 10.25 -15.88
C THR A 312 17.00 11.36 -15.99
N THR A 313 17.04 12.12 -17.11
CA THR A 313 16.09 13.20 -17.35
C THR A 313 14.64 12.68 -17.38
N ILE A 314 13.71 13.53 -16.93
CA ILE A 314 12.25 13.30 -17.04
C ILE A 314 11.69 13.75 -18.40
N PHE A 315 12.48 14.43 -19.21
CA PHE A 315 12.04 14.95 -20.50
C PHE A 315 12.09 13.90 -21.60
N ASP A 316 11.18 14.00 -22.54
CA ASP A 316 10.93 13.00 -23.61
C ASP A 316 11.95 13.00 -24.75
N TYR A 317 12.90 13.92 -24.76
CA TYR A 317 14.00 13.92 -25.71
C TYR A 317 15.02 12.79 -25.47
N TRP A 318 14.93 12.11 -24.33
CA TRP A 318 15.80 10.99 -23.97
C TRP A 318 15.02 9.67 -23.88
N CYS A 319 15.57 8.63 -24.48
CA CYS A 319 14.99 7.29 -24.41
C CYS A 319 15.82 6.39 -23.49
N VAL A 320 15.29 6.04 -22.33
CA VAL A 320 15.93 5.12 -21.38
C VAL A 320 15.98 3.71 -21.98
N ASP A 321 17.18 3.23 -22.30
CA ASP A 321 17.39 1.99 -23.07
C ASP A 321 16.91 0.74 -22.33
N THR A 322 17.13 0.64 -21.03
CA THR A 322 16.66 -0.50 -20.23
C THR A 322 15.13 -0.60 -20.22
N LEU A 323 14.42 0.53 -20.12
CA LEU A 323 12.97 0.57 -20.24
C LEU A 323 12.49 0.18 -21.63
N ARG A 324 13.12 0.72 -22.67
CA ARG A 324 12.77 0.39 -24.06
C ARG A 324 12.94 -1.11 -24.32
N ARG A 325 14.06 -1.71 -23.92
CA ARG A 325 14.32 -3.15 -24.05
C ARG A 325 13.38 -3.97 -23.16
N GLY A 326 13.15 -3.55 -21.93
CA GLY A 326 12.27 -4.22 -20.99
C GLY A 326 10.82 -4.25 -21.43
N HIS A 327 10.35 -3.19 -22.11
CA HIS A 327 8.98 -3.09 -22.61
C HIS A 327 8.78 -3.80 -23.98
N TYR A 328 9.62 -3.47 -24.98
CA TYR A 328 9.37 -3.94 -26.34
C TYR A 328 9.96 -5.31 -26.67
N ASP A 329 11.16 -5.63 -26.20
CA ASP A 329 11.79 -6.92 -26.43
C ASP A 329 12.67 -7.37 -25.25
N ARG A 330 12.05 -8.04 -24.29
CA ARG A 330 12.73 -8.58 -23.09
C ARG A 330 13.87 -9.57 -23.41
N ARG A 331 13.98 -10.08 -24.64
CA ARG A 331 15.11 -10.92 -25.07
C ARG A 331 16.40 -10.13 -25.12
N LEU A 332 16.30 -8.81 -25.34
CA LEU A 332 17.44 -7.88 -25.37
C LEU A 332 17.96 -7.51 -23.97
N LEU A 333 17.23 -7.82 -22.91
CA LEU A 333 17.73 -7.67 -21.54
C LEU A 333 18.83 -8.69 -21.27
N THR A 334 19.86 -8.25 -20.57
CA THR A 334 20.94 -9.12 -20.07
C THR A 334 20.40 -10.09 -19.02
N GLN A 335 21.20 -11.11 -18.68
CA GLN A 335 20.81 -12.04 -17.61
C GLN A 335 20.83 -11.37 -16.22
N GLU A 336 21.68 -10.38 -16.03
CA GLU A 336 21.77 -9.63 -14.77
C GLU A 336 20.56 -8.72 -14.58
N GLU A 337 20.15 -7.97 -15.61
CA GLU A 337 18.92 -7.18 -15.62
C GLU A 337 17.67 -8.04 -15.32
N LYS A 338 17.57 -9.21 -15.96
CA LYS A 338 16.47 -10.14 -15.72
C LYS A 338 16.45 -10.70 -14.30
N ARG A 339 17.63 -10.99 -13.73
CA ARG A 339 17.76 -11.47 -12.35
C ARG A 339 17.37 -10.39 -11.35
N LEU A 340 17.87 -9.17 -11.55
CA LEU A 340 17.54 -8.04 -10.68
C LEU A 340 16.04 -7.77 -10.70
N GLN A 341 15.44 -7.70 -11.90
CA GLN A 341 13.99 -7.53 -12.05
C GLN A 341 13.19 -8.63 -11.35
N ALA A 342 13.62 -9.89 -11.46
CA ALA A 342 12.94 -11.00 -10.80
C ALA A 342 12.95 -10.86 -9.27
N ILE A 343 14.05 -10.38 -8.68
CA ILE A 343 14.14 -10.10 -7.25
C ILE A 343 13.19 -8.96 -6.86
N TYR A 344 13.19 -7.83 -7.60
CA TYR A 344 12.26 -6.73 -7.36
C TYR A 344 10.81 -7.21 -7.43
N GLN A 345 10.46 -7.95 -8.49
CA GLN A 345 9.12 -8.50 -8.67
C GLN A 345 8.72 -9.38 -7.47
N GLN A 346 9.59 -10.29 -7.05
CA GLN A 346 9.31 -11.22 -5.96
C GLN A 346 9.10 -10.49 -4.64
N VAL A 347 10.01 -9.58 -4.25
CA VAL A 347 9.92 -8.82 -3.01
C VAL A 347 8.69 -7.90 -2.99
N LEU A 348 8.43 -7.18 -4.08
CA LEU A 348 7.28 -6.27 -4.16
C LEU A 348 5.94 -7.01 -4.22
N CYS A 349 5.90 -8.20 -4.85
CA CYS A 349 4.72 -9.07 -4.76
C CYS A 349 4.48 -9.52 -3.32
N MET A 350 5.52 -9.92 -2.56
CA MET A 350 5.39 -10.26 -1.14
C MET A 350 4.90 -9.07 -0.32
N ALA A 351 5.45 -7.86 -0.54
CA ALA A 351 5.03 -6.64 0.14
C ALA A 351 3.52 -6.35 -0.03
N ASN A 352 2.94 -6.75 -1.16
CA ASN A 352 1.52 -6.54 -1.49
C ASN A 352 0.60 -7.74 -1.20
N SER A 353 1.15 -8.93 -0.92
CA SER A 353 0.34 -10.15 -0.77
C SER A 353 0.45 -10.80 0.61
N GLU A 354 1.61 -10.70 1.28
CA GLU A 354 1.79 -11.26 2.61
C GLU A 354 1.13 -10.38 3.67
N ARG A 355 0.12 -10.90 4.36
CA ARG A 355 -0.62 -10.14 5.37
C ARG A 355 0.27 -9.54 6.47
N ALA A 356 1.34 -10.24 6.82
CA ALA A 356 2.30 -9.73 7.80
C ALA A 356 3.02 -8.46 7.30
N PHE A 357 3.23 -8.28 5.99
CA PHE A 357 3.78 -7.05 5.43
C PHE A 357 2.72 -5.98 5.20
N CYS A 358 1.52 -6.36 4.71
CA CYS A 358 0.45 -5.40 4.43
C CYS A 358 -0.16 -4.77 5.68
N GLU A 359 -0.33 -5.55 6.77
CA GLU A 359 -1.14 -5.17 7.92
C GLU A 359 -0.50 -5.50 9.27
N GLY A 360 0.71 -6.12 9.25
CA GLY A 360 1.32 -6.67 10.43
C GLY A 360 2.08 -5.66 11.29
N ASP A 361 2.29 -6.04 12.54
CA ASP A 361 3.14 -5.33 13.47
C ASP A 361 4.61 -5.54 13.13
N PHE A 362 5.43 -4.55 13.43
CA PHE A 362 6.87 -4.54 13.23
C PHE A 362 7.62 -4.68 14.58
N PHE A 363 8.70 -5.43 14.59
CA PHE A 363 9.60 -5.54 15.74
C PHE A 363 11.05 -5.52 15.28
N ASP A 364 11.80 -4.51 15.72
CA ASP A 364 13.22 -4.35 15.44
C ASP A 364 14.06 -5.32 16.31
N LEU A 365 14.98 -6.05 15.68
CA LEU A 365 15.87 -6.99 16.37
C LEU A 365 17.28 -6.41 16.61
N MET A 366 17.57 -5.20 16.17
CA MET A 366 18.94 -4.66 16.19
C MET A 366 19.47 -4.42 17.59
N TYR A 367 18.61 -4.03 18.54
CA TYR A 367 19.04 -3.70 19.91
C TYR A 367 19.59 -4.91 20.70
N VAL A 368 19.22 -6.13 20.32
CA VAL A 368 19.70 -7.38 20.94
C VAL A 368 20.77 -8.09 20.11
N ASN A 369 21.05 -7.58 18.91
CA ASN A 369 22.05 -8.14 17.99
C ASN A 369 23.23 -7.17 17.82
N PRO A 370 24.04 -6.97 18.89
CA PRO A 370 25.26 -6.16 18.80
C PRO A 370 26.33 -6.89 17.97
N GLN A 371 27.44 -6.22 17.72
CA GLN A 371 28.60 -6.81 17.06
C GLN A 371 29.04 -8.11 17.77
N SER A 372 29.07 -9.19 17.02
CA SER A 372 29.51 -10.52 17.48
C SER A 372 30.24 -11.26 16.35
N GLN A 373 30.64 -12.51 16.56
CA GLN A 373 31.21 -13.36 15.51
C GLN A 373 30.16 -13.73 14.44
N SER A 374 28.89 -13.84 14.86
CA SER A 374 27.78 -14.26 13.99
C SER A 374 26.86 -13.13 13.53
N PHE A 375 27.03 -11.89 14.01
CA PHE A 375 26.23 -10.74 13.58
C PHE A 375 27.05 -9.47 13.54
N ASN A 376 27.03 -8.77 12.41
CA ASN A 376 27.71 -7.51 12.21
C ASN A 376 26.69 -6.40 11.91
N PRO A 377 26.33 -5.54 12.88
CA PRO A 377 25.33 -4.47 12.70
C PRO A 377 25.78 -3.36 11.75
N ARG A 378 27.04 -3.43 11.26
CA ARG A 378 27.50 -2.53 10.21
C ARG A 378 26.90 -2.88 8.84
N CYS A 379 26.71 -4.18 8.57
CA CYS A 379 26.20 -4.65 7.27
C CYS A 379 24.94 -5.53 7.38
N HIS A 380 24.58 -6.00 8.58
CA HIS A 380 23.36 -6.77 8.75
C HIS A 380 22.25 -5.95 9.41
N TYR A 381 21.01 -6.16 8.97
CA TYR A 381 19.81 -5.63 9.60
C TYR A 381 18.76 -6.73 9.70
N ALA A 382 18.08 -6.83 10.84
CA ALA A 382 17.10 -7.87 11.10
C ALA A 382 15.86 -7.32 11.80
N PHE A 383 14.69 -7.83 11.40
CA PHE A 383 13.42 -7.47 12.01
C PHE A 383 12.36 -8.57 11.83
N LEU A 384 11.32 -8.51 12.65
CA LEU A 384 10.15 -9.37 12.55
C LEU A 384 8.94 -8.57 12.08
N ARG A 385 8.09 -9.23 11.30
CA ARG A 385 6.72 -8.79 10.98
C ARG A 385 5.74 -9.86 11.43
N LYS A 386 4.60 -9.45 11.98
CA LYS A 386 3.59 -10.41 12.43
C LYS A 386 2.19 -9.96 12.14
N LYS A 387 1.39 -10.86 11.59
CA LYS A 387 -0.06 -10.73 11.51
C LYS A 387 -0.72 -12.04 11.93
N ASP A 388 -1.66 -11.99 12.85
CA ASP A 388 -2.37 -13.16 13.39
C ASP A 388 -1.39 -14.27 13.87
N LYS A 389 -1.39 -15.39 13.18
CA LYS A 389 -0.55 -16.56 13.47
C LYS A 389 0.72 -16.63 12.64
N GLU A 390 0.89 -15.74 11.67
CA GLU A 390 2.03 -15.70 10.76
C GLU A 390 3.08 -14.71 11.25
N VAL A 391 4.32 -15.17 11.29
CA VAL A 391 5.51 -14.36 11.59
C VAL A 391 6.46 -14.46 10.43
N ILE A 392 7.05 -13.34 10.05
CA ILE A 392 8.09 -13.28 9.02
C ILE A 392 9.33 -12.66 9.65
N LEU A 393 10.45 -13.39 9.60
CA LEU A 393 11.78 -12.91 9.94
C LEU A 393 12.45 -12.44 8.64
N VAL A 394 12.85 -11.17 8.60
CA VAL A 394 13.63 -10.60 7.51
C VAL A 394 15.04 -10.31 8.04
N VAL A 395 16.05 -10.81 7.33
CA VAL A 395 17.45 -10.55 7.65
C VAL A 395 18.17 -10.21 6.36
N VAL A 396 18.84 -9.04 6.31
CA VAL A 396 19.52 -8.55 5.10
C VAL A 396 21.01 -8.37 5.32
N ASN A 397 21.77 -8.47 4.23
CA ASN A 397 23.22 -8.35 4.17
C ASN A 397 23.63 -7.30 3.12
N PHE A 398 24.17 -6.18 3.56
CA PHE A 398 24.73 -5.10 2.72
C PHE A 398 26.22 -5.35 2.33
N SER A 399 26.80 -6.48 2.77
CA SER A 399 28.18 -6.83 2.47
C SER A 399 28.33 -7.49 1.08
N GLU A 400 29.49 -7.35 0.47
CA GLU A 400 29.89 -8.08 -0.74
C GLU A 400 30.26 -9.56 -0.47
N GLU A 401 30.33 -9.95 0.79
CA GLU A 401 30.66 -11.31 1.20
C GLU A 401 29.40 -12.07 1.64
N ALA A 402 29.38 -13.36 1.35
CA ALA A 402 28.40 -14.27 1.96
C ALA A 402 28.76 -14.46 3.44
N ASN A 403 27.76 -14.37 4.31
CA ASN A 403 27.97 -14.48 5.75
C ASN A 403 27.06 -15.56 6.37
N HIS A 404 27.64 -16.34 7.29
CA HIS A 404 26.85 -17.15 8.23
C HIS A 404 26.41 -16.27 9.39
N VAL A 405 25.11 -16.09 9.58
CA VAL A 405 24.55 -15.08 10.50
C VAL A 405 23.67 -15.76 11.54
N GLY A 406 23.89 -15.41 12.80
CA GLY A 406 23.04 -15.79 13.93
C GLY A 406 22.26 -14.58 14.44
N VAL A 407 20.94 -14.66 14.41
CA VAL A 407 20.03 -13.61 14.87
C VAL A 407 19.37 -14.02 16.17
N THR A 408 19.61 -13.25 17.23
CA THR A 408 18.94 -13.42 18.51
C THR A 408 17.52 -12.90 18.45
N ILE A 409 16.54 -13.71 18.86
CA ILE A 409 15.15 -13.28 19.03
C ILE A 409 14.87 -13.14 20.52
N PRO A 410 14.67 -11.91 21.05
CA PRO A 410 14.60 -11.68 22.49
C PRO A 410 13.28 -12.14 23.08
N GLY A 411 13.31 -12.49 24.38
CA GLY A 411 12.09 -12.81 25.15
C GLY A 411 11.01 -11.74 25.03
N HIS A 412 11.40 -10.47 24.91
CA HIS A 412 10.49 -9.35 24.69
C HIS A 412 9.69 -9.46 23.36
N ALA A 413 10.31 -9.98 22.27
CA ALA A 413 9.59 -10.25 21.02
C ALA A 413 8.57 -11.38 21.19
N PHE A 414 8.91 -12.42 21.96
CA PHE A 414 7.99 -13.51 22.30
C PHE A 414 6.78 -13.00 23.07
N ASP A 415 7.00 -12.14 24.07
CA ASP A 415 5.90 -11.59 24.88
C ASP A 415 5.03 -10.64 24.06
N TYR A 416 5.64 -9.78 23.24
CA TYR A 416 4.93 -8.82 22.37
C TYR A 416 4.09 -9.54 21.32
N PHE A 417 4.67 -10.53 20.63
CA PHE A 417 4.01 -11.29 19.58
C PHE A 417 3.26 -12.53 20.07
N LYS A 418 3.32 -12.83 21.36
CA LYS A 418 2.75 -14.05 21.98
C LYS A 418 3.22 -15.32 21.25
N MET A 419 4.53 -15.40 21.00
CA MET A 419 5.13 -16.56 20.33
C MET A 419 5.39 -17.70 21.32
N PRO A 420 5.10 -18.97 20.96
CA PRO A 420 5.47 -20.11 21.78
C PRO A 420 6.96 -20.47 21.61
N GLU A 421 7.56 -21.04 22.66
CA GLU A 421 8.88 -21.65 22.56
C GLU A 421 8.73 -23.08 22.02
N ARG A 422 9.16 -23.32 20.78
CA ARG A 422 9.12 -24.63 20.13
C ARG A 422 9.87 -24.63 18.80
N ASP A 423 10.04 -25.81 18.22
CA ASP A 423 10.47 -25.95 16.83
C ASP A 423 9.32 -25.53 15.88
N VAL A 424 9.66 -24.75 14.85
CA VAL A 424 8.75 -24.35 13.79
C VAL A 424 9.39 -24.60 12.42
N GLU A 425 8.58 -25.06 11.47
CA GLU A 425 9.00 -25.07 10.07
C GLU A 425 8.93 -23.66 9.53
N ALA A 426 10.03 -23.18 8.98
CA ALA A 426 10.15 -21.89 8.33
C ALA A 426 10.43 -22.07 6.84
N VAL A 427 9.80 -21.26 6.01
CA VAL A 427 9.97 -21.25 4.55
C VAL A 427 10.60 -19.92 4.15
N ASP A 428 11.73 -19.96 3.47
CA ASP A 428 12.30 -18.77 2.83
C ASP A 428 11.47 -18.41 1.61
N LEU A 429 10.78 -17.28 1.64
CA LEU A 429 9.90 -16.83 0.57
C LEU A 429 10.63 -16.43 -0.73
N LEU A 430 11.97 -16.29 -0.69
CA LEU A 430 12.78 -16.00 -1.88
C LEU A 430 13.19 -17.27 -2.64
N THR A 431 13.37 -18.37 -1.93
CA THR A 431 13.96 -19.59 -2.51
C THR A 431 13.07 -20.83 -2.37
N ASP A 432 11.96 -20.74 -1.64
CA ASP A 432 11.10 -21.85 -1.22
C ASP A 432 11.81 -22.91 -0.35
N GLU A 433 13.01 -22.60 0.12
CA GLU A 433 13.78 -23.48 0.99
C GLU A 433 13.09 -23.59 2.36
N ARG A 434 12.99 -24.82 2.86
CA ARG A 434 12.40 -25.11 4.17
C ARG A 434 13.49 -25.44 5.18
N THR A 435 13.37 -24.86 6.35
CA THR A 435 14.26 -25.12 7.49
C THR A 435 13.46 -25.19 8.78
N THR A 436 14.07 -25.73 9.83
CA THR A 436 13.46 -25.76 11.16
C THR A 436 14.15 -24.76 12.07
N PHE A 437 13.40 -23.84 12.64
CA PHE A 437 13.88 -22.93 13.69
C PHE A 437 13.47 -23.45 15.07
N ASN A 438 14.43 -23.59 15.96
CA ASN A 438 14.19 -23.85 17.38
C ASN A 438 13.93 -22.50 18.08
N LEU A 439 12.66 -22.08 18.12
CA LEU A 439 12.26 -20.82 18.74
C LEU A 439 12.36 -20.92 20.26
N LYS A 440 13.24 -20.13 20.86
CA LYS A 440 13.40 -19.96 22.31
C LYS A 440 13.58 -18.48 22.64
N LYS A 441 13.11 -18.08 23.82
CA LYS A 441 13.39 -16.74 24.34
C LYS A 441 14.89 -16.53 24.44
N ASP A 442 15.39 -15.44 23.88
CA ASP A 442 16.80 -15.09 23.78
C ASP A 442 17.66 -16.15 23.03
N GLY A 443 17.00 -17.01 22.25
CA GLY A 443 17.63 -17.98 21.37
C GLY A 443 18.13 -17.37 20.08
N VAL A 444 19.07 -18.06 19.43
CA VAL A 444 19.68 -17.65 18.16
C VAL A 444 19.14 -18.51 17.03
N VAL A 445 18.73 -17.87 15.95
CA VAL A 445 18.38 -18.50 14.66
C VAL A 445 19.54 -18.26 13.70
N GLU A 446 20.11 -19.33 13.17
CA GLU A 446 21.27 -19.27 12.27
C GLU A 446 20.86 -19.47 10.81
N MET A 447 21.52 -18.75 9.90
CA MET A 447 21.26 -18.81 8.46
C MET A 447 22.45 -18.32 7.64
N ASP A 448 22.53 -18.76 6.38
CA ASP A 448 23.48 -18.22 5.40
C ASP A 448 22.84 -17.09 4.61
N LEU A 449 23.48 -15.94 4.60
CA LEU A 449 23.09 -14.76 3.82
C LEU A 449 23.98 -14.59 2.58
N PRO A 450 23.40 -14.54 1.37
CA PRO A 450 24.15 -14.19 0.16
C PRO A 450 24.68 -12.74 0.21
N PRO A 451 25.67 -12.39 -0.62
CA PRO A 451 26.11 -11.01 -0.80
C PRO A 451 24.99 -10.12 -1.31
N TYR A 452 24.90 -8.88 -0.80
CA TYR A 452 23.94 -7.87 -1.26
C TYR A 452 22.51 -8.41 -1.40
N SER A 453 22.05 -9.16 -0.41
CA SER A 453 20.76 -9.84 -0.43
C SER A 453 20.20 -10.00 0.99
N GLY A 454 19.24 -10.90 1.15
CA GLY A 454 18.67 -11.27 2.44
C GLY A 454 17.94 -12.59 2.39
N ARG A 455 17.34 -12.94 3.53
CA ARG A 455 16.41 -14.07 3.70
C ARG A 455 15.10 -13.56 4.29
N ILE A 456 14.01 -14.14 3.85
CA ILE A 456 12.64 -13.78 4.26
C ILE A 456 11.95 -15.07 4.72
N PHE A 457 12.11 -15.42 5.98
CA PHE A 457 11.57 -16.66 6.53
C PHE A 457 10.18 -16.47 7.11
N LYS A 458 9.20 -17.12 6.52
CA LYS A 458 7.82 -17.18 7.01
C LYS A 458 7.61 -18.46 7.82
N PHE A 459 7.03 -18.33 9.01
CA PHE A 459 6.64 -19.45 9.86
C PHE A 459 5.33 -19.16 10.59
N SER A 460 4.65 -20.23 11.01
CA SER A 460 3.41 -20.13 11.77
C SER A 460 3.66 -20.37 13.25
N ILE A 461 3.10 -19.47 14.08
CA ILE A 461 3.07 -19.63 15.54
C ILE A 461 1.75 -20.25 16.02
N GLN A 462 0.94 -20.80 15.10
CA GLN A 462 -0.22 -21.56 15.49
C GLN A 462 0.23 -22.68 16.43
N MET A 463 -0.30 -22.73 17.65
CA MET A 463 -0.20 -23.94 18.45
C MET A 463 -0.77 -25.06 17.58
N GLU A 464 -0.08 -26.20 17.46
CA GLU A 464 -0.74 -27.38 16.97
C GLU A 464 -2.08 -27.45 17.70
N ASP A 465 -3.17 -27.46 16.94
CA ASP A 465 -4.47 -27.70 17.56
C ASP A 465 -4.26 -28.92 18.43
N LYS A 466 -4.43 -28.77 19.76
CA LYS A 466 -4.53 -29.94 20.60
C LYS A 466 -5.42 -30.86 19.81
N THR A 467 -4.90 -31.99 19.34
CA THR A 467 -5.72 -33.01 18.70
C THR A 467 -6.66 -33.46 19.80
N TYR A 468 -7.81 -32.78 19.88
CA TYR A 468 -8.89 -33.22 20.73
C TYR A 468 -9.35 -34.53 20.13
N GLU A 469 -9.20 -35.65 20.87
CA GLU A 469 -9.81 -36.91 20.50
C GLU A 469 -11.33 -36.70 20.50
N LEU A 470 -11.85 -36.29 19.35
CA LEU A 470 -13.28 -36.25 19.12
C LEU A 470 -13.73 -37.69 18.81
N ASN A 471 -14.90 -38.06 19.27
CA ASN A 471 -15.47 -39.36 18.99
C ASN A 471 -15.43 -39.69 17.49
N ALA A 472 -15.01 -40.90 17.12
CA ALA A 472 -14.84 -41.32 15.75
C ALA A 472 -16.18 -41.27 14.98
N HIS A 473 -16.18 -40.60 13.84
CA HIS A 473 -17.36 -40.56 12.96
C HIS A 473 -17.28 -41.66 11.92
N ASN A 474 -18.23 -42.60 11.95
CA ASN A 474 -18.21 -43.85 11.18
C ASN A 474 -18.90 -43.75 9.79
N LYS A 475 -19.14 -42.56 9.23
CA LYS A 475 -19.82 -42.38 7.93
C LYS A 475 -18.96 -41.59 6.95
N GLU A 476 -19.00 -41.96 5.68
CA GLU A 476 -18.43 -41.19 4.58
C GLU A 476 -19.21 -39.88 4.44
N GLU A 477 -18.56 -38.75 4.78
CA GLU A 477 -19.18 -37.45 4.81
C GLU A 477 -19.03 -36.69 3.49
N PHE A 478 -20.06 -35.98 3.10
CA PHE A 478 -20.03 -35.03 1.99
C PHE A 478 -20.17 -33.60 2.54
N PRO A 479 -19.06 -32.88 2.77
CA PRO A 479 -19.05 -31.59 3.46
C PRO A 479 -20.04 -30.54 2.93
N PRO A 480 -20.24 -30.38 1.60
CA PRO A 480 -21.23 -29.44 1.08
C PRO A 480 -22.67 -29.70 1.57
N ALA A 481 -23.12 -30.96 1.55
CA ALA A 481 -24.46 -31.30 2.01
C ALA A 481 -24.59 -31.23 3.54
N HIS A 482 -23.53 -31.49 4.28
CA HIS A 482 -23.49 -31.35 5.74
C HIS A 482 -23.59 -29.90 6.17
N THR A 483 -22.84 -28.98 5.52
CA THR A 483 -22.97 -27.55 5.78
C THR A 483 -24.36 -27.02 5.37
N ALA A 484 -24.93 -27.54 4.25
CA ALA A 484 -26.30 -27.20 3.87
C ALA A 484 -27.35 -27.66 4.90
N GLU A 485 -27.11 -28.80 5.59
CA GLU A 485 -27.96 -29.21 6.71
C GLU A 485 -28.01 -28.22 7.83
N HIS A 486 -26.84 -27.68 8.24
CA HIS A 486 -26.74 -26.67 9.27
C HIS A 486 -27.52 -25.40 8.90
N LEU A 487 -27.32 -24.90 7.68
CA LEU A 487 -28.07 -23.75 7.18
C LEU A 487 -29.58 -24.02 7.16
N LEU A 488 -29.98 -25.19 6.64
CA LEU A 488 -31.41 -25.57 6.54
C LEU A 488 -32.06 -25.68 7.92
N ASN A 489 -31.35 -26.24 8.91
CA ASN A 489 -31.84 -26.30 10.28
C ASN A 489 -32.14 -24.90 10.82
N GLN A 490 -31.24 -23.94 10.60
CA GLN A 490 -31.41 -22.59 11.09
C GLN A 490 -32.47 -21.80 10.30
N VAL A 491 -32.57 -22.02 8.99
CA VAL A 491 -33.67 -21.47 8.17
C VAL A 491 -35.02 -21.93 8.69
N MET A 492 -35.17 -23.23 8.96
CA MET A 492 -36.41 -23.77 9.49
C MET A 492 -36.76 -23.26 10.88
N VAL A 493 -35.77 -23.14 11.77
CA VAL A 493 -35.95 -22.53 13.10
C VAL A 493 -36.44 -21.09 12.98
N ARG A 494 -35.81 -20.28 12.11
CA ARG A 494 -36.16 -18.87 11.93
C ARG A 494 -37.50 -18.65 11.23
N MET A 495 -37.86 -19.48 10.26
CA MET A 495 -39.11 -19.34 9.49
C MET A 495 -40.34 -19.88 10.22
N PHE A 496 -40.20 -21.01 10.94
CA PHE A 496 -41.34 -21.74 11.52
C PHE A 496 -41.30 -21.82 13.04
N GLY A 497 -40.28 -21.28 13.71
CA GLY A 497 -40.16 -21.34 15.17
C GLY A 497 -39.96 -22.77 15.70
N CYS A 498 -39.66 -23.76 14.82
CA CYS A 498 -39.55 -25.16 15.22
C CYS A 498 -38.16 -25.44 15.85
N GLU A 499 -38.03 -26.61 16.48
CA GLU A 499 -36.73 -27.11 16.90
C GLU A 499 -35.88 -27.60 15.70
N ARG A 500 -34.56 -27.60 15.86
CA ARG A 500 -33.66 -28.25 14.88
C ARG A 500 -33.99 -29.72 14.75
N SER A 501 -33.85 -30.25 13.55
CA SER A 501 -34.15 -31.65 13.27
C SER A 501 -33.33 -32.61 14.14
N LYS A 502 -34.00 -33.64 14.65
CA LYS A 502 -33.38 -34.80 15.33
C LYS A 502 -33.18 -36.00 14.39
N ASN A 503 -33.67 -35.89 13.15
CA ASN A 503 -33.69 -37.01 12.21
C ASN A 503 -33.27 -36.52 10.82
N ALA A 504 -31.96 -36.52 10.60
CA ALA A 504 -31.35 -36.17 9.34
C ALA A 504 -30.57 -37.37 8.75
N HIS A 505 -30.65 -37.54 7.44
CA HIS A 505 -29.86 -38.50 6.68
C HIS A 505 -29.22 -37.74 5.51
N ILE A 506 -27.96 -37.44 5.65
CA ILE A 506 -27.23 -36.57 4.74
C ILE A 506 -26.30 -37.38 3.86
N GLU A 507 -26.52 -37.28 2.55
CA GLU A 507 -25.74 -38.00 1.54
C GLU A 507 -25.47 -37.12 0.31
N ARG A 508 -24.45 -37.49 -0.48
CA ARG A 508 -24.05 -36.76 -1.68
C ARG A 508 -25.14 -36.67 -2.75
N LYS A 509 -25.89 -37.75 -2.95
CA LYS A 509 -26.89 -37.82 -4.04
C LYS A 509 -28.25 -37.26 -3.63
N LYS A 510 -28.67 -37.49 -2.39
CA LYS A 510 -29.98 -37.10 -1.91
C LYS A 510 -30.02 -37.12 -0.38
N SER A 511 -30.23 -35.97 0.20
CA SER A 511 -30.39 -35.82 1.65
C SER A 511 -31.86 -35.76 2.06
N LYS A 512 -32.16 -36.21 3.29
CA LYS A 512 -33.47 -36.17 3.90
C LYS A 512 -33.38 -35.62 5.31
N ILE A 513 -34.28 -34.72 5.64
CA ILE A 513 -34.36 -34.11 6.98
C ILE A 513 -35.83 -33.90 7.36
N SER A 514 -36.19 -34.10 8.63
CA SER A 514 -37.59 -33.99 9.08
C SER A 514 -37.70 -33.03 10.25
N TYR A 515 -38.73 -32.19 10.24
CA TYR A 515 -39.06 -31.21 11.27
C TYR A 515 -40.46 -31.44 11.81
N VAL A 516 -40.73 -31.11 13.04
CA VAL A 516 -42.10 -31.06 13.62
C VAL A 516 -42.57 -29.60 13.53
N LEU A 517 -43.67 -29.38 12.83
CA LEU A 517 -44.25 -28.06 12.57
C LEU A 517 -45.69 -28.00 13.02
N ASP A 518 -46.17 -26.80 13.39
CA ASP A 518 -47.55 -26.57 13.82
C ASP A 518 -48.56 -26.72 12.66
N HIS A 519 -48.13 -26.50 11.42
CA HIS A 519 -48.99 -26.62 10.23
C HIS A 519 -48.19 -27.15 9.03
N LYS A 520 -48.91 -27.65 8.03
CA LYS A 520 -48.34 -28.07 6.77
C LYS A 520 -47.87 -26.85 5.97
N PRO A 521 -46.57 -26.74 5.60
CA PRO A 521 -46.10 -25.64 4.77
C PRO A 521 -46.82 -25.58 3.41
N THR A 522 -47.13 -24.37 3.01
CA THR A 522 -47.67 -24.04 1.69
C THR A 522 -46.59 -24.14 0.61
N ARG A 523 -46.98 -24.23 -0.67
CA ARG A 523 -46.03 -24.20 -1.78
C ARG A 523 -45.19 -22.92 -1.84
N GLN A 524 -45.76 -21.82 -1.34
CA GLN A 524 -45.05 -20.55 -1.27
C GLN A 524 -43.97 -20.56 -0.20
N GLU A 525 -44.23 -21.15 0.96
CA GLU A 525 -43.26 -21.34 2.05
C GLU A 525 -42.18 -22.36 1.65
N GLU A 526 -42.53 -23.45 0.96
CA GLU A 526 -41.54 -24.39 0.42
C GLU A 526 -40.56 -23.72 -0.57
N LYS A 527 -41.09 -22.82 -1.41
CA LYS A 527 -40.27 -22.04 -2.31
C LYS A 527 -39.38 -21.06 -1.53
N ALA A 528 -39.93 -20.36 -0.52
CA ALA A 528 -39.18 -19.44 0.31
C ALA A 528 -38.02 -20.11 1.06
N ILE A 529 -38.19 -21.36 1.52
CA ILE A 529 -37.08 -22.15 2.09
C ILE A 529 -35.95 -22.31 1.07
N ALA A 530 -36.26 -22.73 -0.17
CA ALA A 530 -35.26 -22.96 -1.19
C ALA A 530 -34.58 -21.66 -1.64
N ASP A 531 -35.34 -20.56 -1.75
CA ASP A 531 -34.83 -19.23 -2.12
C ASP A 531 -33.89 -18.71 -1.03
N LYS A 532 -34.25 -18.82 0.26
CA LYS A 532 -33.40 -18.39 1.38
C LYS A 532 -32.14 -19.22 1.53
N MET A 533 -32.19 -20.52 1.26
CA MET A 533 -31.00 -21.37 1.23
C MET A 533 -30.01 -20.91 0.17
N ASN A 534 -30.49 -20.62 -1.05
CA ASN A 534 -29.62 -20.16 -2.12
C ASN A 534 -29.13 -18.72 -1.91
N GLU A 535 -29.89 -17.85 -1.26
CA GLU A 535 -29.46 -16.53 -0.82
C GLU A 535 -28.24 -16.64 0.13
N LEU A 536 -28.36 -17.42 1.21
CA LEU A 536 -27.29 -17.64 2.20
C LEU A 536 -26.04 -18.32 1.60
N ILE A 537 -26.22 -19.15 0.59
CA ILE A 537 -25.12 -19.74 -0.16
C ILE A 537 -24.38 -18.67 -0.98
N ALA A 538 -25.14 -17.75 -1.60
CA ALA A 538 -24.58 -16.66 -2.39
C ALA A 538 -23.91 -15.54 -1.55
N GLU A 539 -24.29 -15.40 -0.29
CA GLU A 539 -23.67 -14.46 0.66
C GLU A 539 -22.22 -14.83 1.02
N ASP A 540 -21.75 -16.01 0.65
CA ASP A 540 -20.38 -16.53 0.90
C ASP A 540 -19.94 -16.42 2.38
N LEU A 541 -20.81 -16.80 3.30
CA LEU A 541 -20.55 -16.72 4.73
C LEU A 541 -19.40 -17.66 5.15
N PRO A 542 -18.44 -17.20 5.97
CA PRO A 542 -17.35 -18.04 6.45
C PRO A 542 -17.84 -19.14 7.38
N VAL A 543 -17.28 -20.35 7.25
CA VAL A 543 -17.55 -21.48 8.15
C VAL A 543 -16.31 -21.67 9.03
N THR A 544 -16.43 -21.37 10.30
CA THR A 544 -15.34 -21.40 11.28
C THR A 544 -15.61 -22.40 12.39
N PHE A 545 -14.56 -22.81 13.09
CA PHE A 545 -14.64 -23.76 14.19
C PHE A 545 -14.10 -23.12 15.48
N GLU A 546 -14.79 -23.37 16.57
CA GLU A 546 -14.43 -22.93 17.90
C GLU A 546 -14.46 -24.15 18.83
N PHE A 547 -13.46 -24.27 19.71
CA PHE A 547 -13.44 -25.31 20.73
C PHE A 547 -13.69 -24.67 22.08
N VAL A 548 -14.71 -25.14 22.77
CA VAL A 548 -15.16 -24.60 24.06
C VAL A 548 -15.25 -25.74 25.08
N ASP A 549 -14.95 -25.44 26.31
CA ASP A 549 -15.18 -26.38 27.42
C ASP A 549 -16.68 -26.43 27.72
N ARG A 550 -17.14 -27.59 28.20
CA ARG A 550 -18.56 -27.86 28.49
C ARG A 550 -19.19 -26.83 29.45
N ASP A 551 -18.37 -26.26 30.33
CA ASP A 551 -18.76 -25.26 31.31
C ASP A 551 -18.76 -23.80 30.76
N HIS A 552 -18.25 -23.59 29.53
CA HIS A 552 -18.11 -22.28 28.90
C HIS A 552 -18.82 -22.16 27.54
N ILE A 553 -20.00 -22.77 27.41
CA ILE A 553 -20.78 -22.74 26.18
C ILE A 553 -21.45 -21.38 25.99
N PRO A 554 -21.37 -20.76 24.80
CA PRO A 554 -22.03 -19.50 24.52
C PRO A 554 -23.56 -19.58 24.76
N GLU A 555 -24.12 -18.46 25.26
CA GLU A 555 -25.56 -18.37 25.49
C GLU A 555 -26.34 -18.61 24.20
N GLY A 556 -27.38 -19.46 24.26
CA GLY A 556 -28.21 -19.83 23.11
C GLY A 556 -27.77 -21.09 22.34
N VAL A 557 -26.59 -21.65 22.61
CA VAL A 557 -26.15 -22.93 22.01
C VAL A 557 -26.67 -24.11 22.84
N LYS A 558 -27.54 -24.93 22.25
CA LYS A 558 -28.10 -26.12 22.90
C LYS A 558 -27.16 -27.31 22.77
N ILE A 559 -26.79 -27.95 23.87
CA ILE A 559 -25.91 -29.13 23.93
C ILE A 559 -26.64 -30.43 24.31
N ASP A 560 -27.93 -30.36 24.50
CA ASP A 560 -28.84 -31.47 24.89
C ASP A 560 -28.85 -32.64 23.88
N ARG A 561 -28.13 -32.52 22.78
CA ARG A 561 -28.00 -33.54 21.73
C ARG A 561 -26.65 -34.23 21.68
N LEU A 562 -25.75 -33.81 22.51
CA LEU A 562 -24.44 -34.47 22.61
C LEU A 562 -24.61 -35.84 23.28
N PRO A 563 -23.90 -36.88 22.80
CA PRO A 563 -23.85 -38.17 23.49
C PRO A 563 -23.40 -37.99 24.94
N GLU A 564 -23.84 -38.90 25.83
CA GLU A 564 -23.42 -38.86 27.25
C GLU A 564 -21.91 -39.04 27.41
N ASP A 565 -21.27 -39.73 26.45
CA ASP A 565 -19.83 -39.96 26.34
C ASP A 565 -19.09 -38.90 25.50
N ALA A 566 -19.72 -37.75 25.19
CA ALA A 566 -19.07 -36.67 24.48
C ALA A 566 -17.90 -36.10 25.28
N SER A 567 -16.81 -35.73 24.58
CA SER A 567 -15.60 -35.15 25.18
C SER A 567 -15.90 -33.89 26.00
N GLU A 568 -15.07 -33.58 27.01
CA GLU A 568 -15.17 -32.35 27.81
C GLU A 568 -15.03 -31.10 26.93
N THR A 569 -14.29 -31.20 25.83
CA THR A 569 -14.13 -30.14 24.85
C THR A 569 -15.10 -30.35 23.69
N ILE A 570 -15.94 -29.36 23.42
CA ILE A 570 -16.97 -29.36 22.40
C ILE A 570 -16.53 -28.48 21.24
N ARG A 571 -16.58 -29.03 20.01
CA ARG A 571 -16.37 -28.25 18.80
C ARG A 571 -17.67 -27.61 18.35
N LEU A 572 -17.70 -26.29 18.29
CA LEU A 572 -18.78 -25.50 17.72
C LEU A 572 -18.45 -25.17 16.25
N VAL A 573 -19.43 -25.31 15.38
CA VAL A 573 -19.36 -24.87 13.99
C VAL A 573 -20.17 -23.60 13.87
N ARG A 574 -19.55 -22.53 13.38
CA ARG A 574 -20.15 -21.23 13.17
C ARG A 574 -20.23 -20.93 11.68
N ILE A 575 -21.40 -20.52 11.19
CA ILE A 575 -21.60 -20.08 9.79
C ILE A 575 -21.95 -18.60 9.82
N GLY A 576 -20.94 -17.74 9.66
CA GLY A 576 -21.07 -16.30 9.89
C GLY A 576 -21.75 -15.99 11.21
N ASP A 577 -22.65 -15.02 11.20
CA ASP A 577 -23.55 -14.73 12.33
C ASP A 577 -24.92 -15.43 12.20
N PHE A 578 -25.06 -16.33 11.23
CA PHE A 578 -26.33 -16.97 10.93
C PHE A 578 -26.62 -18.21 11.77
N ASP A 579 -25.64 -19.08 11.98
CA ASP A 579 -25.79 -20.33 12.73
C ASP A 579 -24.57 -20.65 13.60
N VAL A 580 -24.81 -21.19 14.79
CA VAL A 580 -23.79 -21.78 15.67
C VAL A 580 -24.35 -23.03 16.31
N CYS A 581 -23.65 -24.17 16.16
CA CYS A 581 -24.07 -25.39 16.84
C CYS A 581 -22.90 -26.39 17.02
N PRO A 582 -23.00 -27.29 18.02
CA PRO A 582 -22.04 -28.37 18.21
C PRO A 582 -22.05 -29.34 17.03
N CYS A 583 -20.89 -29.61 16.43
CA CYS A 583 -20.74 -30.61 15.38
C CYS A 583 -19.29 -31.05 15.21
N ILE A 584 -19.05 -32.36 15.04
CA ILE A 584 -17.73 -32.95 14.83
C ILE A 584 -17.48 -33.32 13.36
N GLY A 585 -18.49 -33.23 12.48
CA GLY A 585 -18.40 -33.59 11.08
C GLY A 585 -17.61 -32.60 10.22
N LYS A 586 -17.30 -32.97 8.99
CA LYS A 586 -16.56 -32.13 8.04
C LYS A 586 -17.49 -31.11 7.38
N HIS A 587 -17.00 -29.88 7.26
CA HIS A 587 -17.69 -28.75 6.62
C HIS A 587 -16.84 -28.12 5.52
N VAL A 588 -17.48 -27.36 4.63
CA VAL A 588 -16.81 -26.47 3.68
C VAL A 588 -16.27 -25.23 4.40
N ARG A 589 -15.39 -24.46 3.78
CA ARG A 589 -14.78 -23.26 4.39
C ARG A 589 -15.68 -22.02 4.31
N SER A 590 -16.57 -21.99 3.30
CA SER A 590 -17.56 -20.92 3.14
C SER A 590 -18.83 -21.46 2.51
N THR A 591 -19.96 -20.75 2.66
CA THR A 591 -21.25 -21.20 2.14
C THR A 591 -21.30 -21.28 0.61
N SER A 592 -20.51 -20.46 -0.11
CA SER A 592 -20.41 -20.55 -1.58
C SER A 592 -19.93 -21.93 -2.08
N GLN A 593 -19.11 -22.63 -1.28
CA GLN A 593 -18.61 -23.97 -1.60
C GLN A 593 -19.66 -25.09 -1.44
N ILE A 594 -20.86 -24.78 -0.93
CA ILE A 594 -22.00 -25.69 -0.93
C ILE A 594 -22.49 -25.93 -2.36
N GLY A 595 -22.37 -24.92 -3.22
CA GLY A 595 -22.94 -24.92 -4.55
C GLY A 595 -24.41 -24.51 -4.54
N ARG A 596 -25.23 -25.08 -5.39
CA ARG A 596 -26.66 -24.74 -5.48
C ARG A 596 -27.52 -25.73 -4.68
N PHE A 597 -28.36 -25.20 -3.79
CA PHE A 597 -29.37 -25.99 -3.07
C PHE A 597 -30.59 -26.26 -3.97
N GLU A 598 -30.98 -27.51 -4.10
CA GLU A 598 -32.16 -27.94 -4.87
C GLU A 598 -33.10 -28.75 -4.00
N LEU A 599 -34.34 -28.27 -3.85
CA LEU A 599 -35.42 -28.94 -3.15
C LEU A 599 -36.02 -30.03 -4.07
N LEU A 600 -35.81 -31.30 -3.73
CA LEU A 600 -36.30 -32.43 -4.53
C LEU A 600 -37.74 -32.81 -4.25
N GLY A 601 -38.29 -32.38 -3.13
CA GLY A 601 -39.68 -32.59 -2.75
C GLY A 601 -39.86 -32.67 -1.25
N THR A 602 -41.10 -32.56 -0.83
CA THR A 602 -41.54 -32.54 0.57
C THR A 602 -42.57 -33.64 0.84
N ASN A 603 -42.76 -33.97 2.11
CA ASN A 603 -43.84 -34.84 2.57
C ASN A 603 -44.33 -34.36 3.92
N TRP A 604 -45.62 -34.37 4.14
CA TRP A 604 -46.29 -34.00 5.38
C TRP A 604 -47.05 -35.19 5.96
N ASP A 605 -46.79 -35.48 7.23
CA ASP A 605 -47.55 -36.41 8.02
C ASP A 605 -48.40 -35.62 9.06
N GLY A 606 -49.70 -35.57 8.84
CA GLY A 606 -50.61 -34.82 9.67
C GLY A 606 -50.89 -35.45 11.04
N LEU A 607 -50.51 -36.71 11.27
CA LEU A 607 -50.68 -37.38 12.56
C LEU A 607 -49.51 -37.02 13.51
N THR A 608 -48.32 -36.97 12.96
CA THR A 608 -47.12 -36.67 13.74
C THR A 608 -46.63 -35.22 13.59
N HIS A 609 -47.36 -34.42 12.80
CA HIS A 609 -46.97 -33.05 12.43
C HIS A 609 -45.53 -33.01 11.81
N SER A 610 -45.11 -34.09 11.17
CA SER A 610 -43.77 -34.20 10.64
C SER A 610 -43.70 -33.73 9.19
N PHE A 611 -42.90 -32.70 8.95
CA PHE A 611 -42.57 -32.20 7.63
C PHE A 611 -41.21 -32.72 7.21
N ARG A 612 -41.14 -33.49 6.15
CA ARG A 612 -39.93 -34.08 5.61
C ARG A 612 -39.50 -33.38 4.34
N ILE A 613 -38.28 -32.87 4.33
CA ILE A 613 -37.61 -32.21 3.19
C ILE A 613 -36.62 -33.21 2.57
N ARG A 614 -36.63 -33.30 1.24
CA ARG A 614 -35.62 -34.01 0.44
C ARG A 614 -34.93 -33.01 -0.43
N PHE A 615 -33.60 -32.98 -0.36
CA PHE A 615 -32.79 -32.03 -1.10
C PHE A 615 -31.50 -32.66 -1.63
N LYS A 616 -30.85 -31.95 -2.54
CA LYS A 616 -29.45 -32.17 -2.93
C LYS A 616 -28.74 -30.87 -3.07
N VAL A 617 -27.41 -30.89 -3.02
CA VAL A 617 -26.55 -29.78 -3.36
C VAL A 617 -25.77 -30.10 -4.62
N ILE A 618 -25.66 -29.14 -5.51
CA ILE A 618 -24.96 -29.25 -6.80
C ILE A 618 -23.76 -28.28 -6.67
N PRO A 619 -22.53 -28.83 -6.49
CA PRO A 619 -21.32 -28.03 -6.38
C PRO A 619 -21.02 -27.20 -7.60
#